data_3bbbc8d70df66205881c330a6b6d26e6
#
_entry.id   3bbbc8d70df66205881c330a6b6d26e6
#
_cell.length_a   1.000
_cell.length_b   1.000
_cell.length_c   1.000
_cell.angle_alpha   90.00
_cell.angle_beta   90.00
_cell.angle_gamma   90.00
#
_symmetry.space_group_name_H-M   'P 1'
#
loop_
_entity.id
_entity.type
_entity.pdbx_description
1 polymer ?
#
loop_
_entity_poly.entity_id
_entity_poly.type
_entity_poly.pdbx_seq_one_letter_code
_entity_poly.pdbx_strand_id
1 'polypeptide(L)'
;DGKGVDKVVIAGGGCETFEPAVKCLKPGGKIGNVNYLGSGTYVTIPRVEWGVGMGHKQINGGLMPGGRLRMEKLGALVAAGKLDVHPLASHVFEGWDHLEEALFMMRDKPADLIKPVVKLAD
;
A
#
# COMPACT_ATOMS: atom_id res chain seq x y z
N ASP A 1 -15.77 -20.08 9.35
CA ASP A 1 -16.58 -19.87 10.56
C ASP A 1 -17.52 -18.65 10.49
N GLY A 2 -17.54 -17.87 9.40
CA GLY A 2 -18.46 -16.74 9.20
C GLY A 2 -18.30 -15.54 10.14
N LYS A 3 -17.28 -15.55 11.00
CA LYS A 3 -17.09 -14.51 12.03
C LYS A 3 -16.29 -13.29 11.57
N GLY A 4 -15.78 -13.32 10.35
CA GLY A 4 -14.92 -12.29 9.81
C GLY A 4 -13.43 -12.51 10.10
N VAL A 5 -12.59 -11.55 9.69
CA VAL A 5 -11.13 -11.59 9.82
C VAL A 5 -10.63 -10.70 10.96
N ASP A 6 -9.45 -11.03 11.49
CA ASP A 6 -8.82 -10.25 12.57
C ASP A 6 -8.26 -8.92 12.08
N LYS A 7 -7.71 -8.90 10.87
CA LYS A 7 -7.00 -7.75 10.30
C LYS A 7 -7.33 -7.59 8.83
N VAL A 8 -7.49 -6.35 8.42
CA VAL A 8 -7.65 -5.94 7.02
C VAL A 8 -6.60 -4.88 6.71
N VAL A 9 -5.98 -4.98 5.55
CA VAL A 9 -5.10 -3.94 5.00
C VAL A 9 -5.77 -3.33 3.79
N ILE A 10 -5.92 -2.01 3.76
CA ILE A 10 -6.39 -1.25 2.61
C ILE A 10 -5.16 -0.63 1.94
N ALA A 11 -4.83 -1.13 0.74
CA ALA A 11 -3.63 -0.73 0.00
C ALA A 11 -3.94 -0.17 -1.40
N GLY A 12 -5.20 0.03 -1.75
CA GLY A 12 -5.65 0.58 -3.04
C GLY A 12 -7.14 0.92 -3.01
N GLY A 13 -7.63 1.51 -4.10
CA GLY A 13 -9.01 1.97 -4.22
C GLY A 13 -9.26 3.35 -3.60
N GLY A 14 -10.52 3.76 -3.56
CA GLY A 14 -10.96 5.03 -2.99
C GLY A 14 -11.65 4.88 -1.63
N CYS A 15 -12.44 5.88 -1.27
CA CYS A 15 -13.18 5.91 0.01
C CYS A 15 -14.19 4.75 0.16
N GLU A 16 -14.66 4.20 -0.94
CA GLU A 16 -15.59 3.06 -1.01
C GLU A 16 -15.01 1.76 -0.43
N THR A 17 -13.69 1.65 -0.32
CA THR A 17 -13.02 0.44 0.19
C THR A 17 -13.22 0.22 1.69
N PHE A 18 -13.60 1.26 2.44
CA PHE A 18 -13.82 1.14 3.88
C PHE A 18 -15.05 0.32 4.25
N GLU A 19 -16.13 0.47 3.52
CA GLU A 19 -17.36 -0.25 3.82
C GLU A 19 -17.17 -1.78 3.76
N PRO A 20 -16.67 -2.38 2.67
CA PRO A 20 -16.39 -3.82 2.63
C PRO A 20 -15.32 -4.23 3.65
N ALA A 21 -14.30 -3.40 3.90
CA ALA A 21 -13.29 -3.69 4.92
C ALA A 21 -13.90 -3.82 6.32
N VAL A 22 -14.80 -2.92 6.69
CA VAL A 22 -15.51 -2.97 7.98
C VAL A 22 -16.43 -4.19 8.05
N LYS A 23 -17.12 -4.54 6.96
CA LYS A 23 -17.99 -5.73 6.88
C LYS A 23 -17.22 -7.03 7.08
N CYS A 24 -16.03 -7.13 6.50
CA CYS A 24 -15.19 -8.33 6.66
C CYS A 24 -14.59 -8.48 8.07
N LEU A 25 -14.50 -7.40 8.82
CA LEU A 25 -13.78 -7.36 10.08
C LEU A 25 -14.63 -7.87 11.24
N LYS A 26 -14.12 -8.82 12.01
CA LYS A 26 -14.79 -9.28 13.23
C LYS A 26 -14.75 -8.22 14.36
N PRO A 27 -15.58 -8.33 15.40
CA PRO A 27 -15.45 -7.50 16.60
C PRO A 27 -14.02 -7.56 17.17
N GLY A 28 -13.50 -6.41 17.61
CA GLY A 28 -12.12 -6.27 18.10
C GLY A 28 -11.04 -6.26 17.01
N GLY A 29 -11.41 -6.42 15.74
CA GLY A 29 -10.47 -6.45 14.62
C GLY A 29 -9.89 -5.08 14.27
N LYS A 30 -8.85 -5.07 13.44
CA LYS A 30 -8.09 -3.85 13.08
C LYS A 30 -7.99 -3.69 11.58
N ILE A 31 -8.22 -2.46 11.11
CA ILE A 31 -7.94 -2.03 9.74
C ILE A 31 -6.64 -1.22 9.75
N GLY A 32 -5.69 -1.59 8.90
CA GLY A 32 -4.52 -0.79 8.56
C GLY A 32 -4.72 -0.15 7.20
N ASN A 33 -4.76 1.18 7.11
CA ASN A 33 -4.85 1.88 5.85
C ASN A 33 -3.48 2.46 5.47
N VAL A 34 -2.95 2.04 4.33
CA VAL A 34 -1.73 2.57 3.71
C VAL A 34 -2.01 3.23 2.36
N ASN A 35 -3.29 3.44 2.06
CA ASN A 35 -3.76 3.98 0.79
C ASN A 35 -4.14 5.46 0.91
N TYR A 36 -3.92 6.20 -0.15
CA TYR A 36 -4.34 7.60 -0.31
C TYR A 36 -5.81 7.70 -0.71
N LEU A 37 -6.68 7.01 -0.39
CA LEU A 37 -8.16 7.00 -0.56
C LEU A 37 -8.78 7.85 -1.69
N GLY A 38 -8.00 8.35 -2.63
CA GLY A 38 -8.44 9.15 -3.77
C GLY A 38 -8.97 10.53 -3.39
N SER A 39 -10.12 10.91 -3.94
CA SER A 39 -10.80 12.19 -3.70
C SER A 39 -12.07 11.98 -2.87
N GLY A 40 -12.53 13.03 -2.22
CA GLY A 40 -13.75 13.02 -1.41
C GLY A 40 -13.53 13.67 -0.04
N THR A 41 -14.61 14.03 0.61
CA THR A 41 -14.57 14.72 1.91
C THR A 41 -14.74 13.75 3.08
N TYR A 42 -15.39 12.61 2.83
CA TYR A 42 -15.78 11.67 3.89
C TYR A 42 -15.45 10.22 3.52
N VAL A 43 -15.16 9.44 4.54
CA VAL A 43 -15.12 7.98 4.49
C VAL A 43 -16.34 7.48 5.24
N THR A 44 -17.18 6.68 4.59
CA THR A 44 -18.37 6.13 5.21
C THR A 44 -18.04 4.84 5.96
N ILE A 45 -18.44 4.80 7.22
CA ILE A 45 -18.32 3.62 8.06
C ILE A 45 -19.72 3.08 8.34
N PRO A 46 -20.06 1.85 7.94
CA PRO A 46 -21.38 1.29 8.15
C PRO A 46 -21.60 1.03 9.64
N ARG A 47 -22.61 1.70 10.21
CA ARG A 47 -22.88 1.73 11.66
C ARG A 47 -23.11 0.35 12.26
N VAL A 48 -23.89 -0.49 11.59
CA VAL A 48 -24.25 -1.83 12.11
C VAL A 48 -23.02 -2.72 12.14
N GLU A 49 -22.31 -2.79 11.04
CA GLU A 49 -21.10 -3.61 10.89
C GLU A 49 -19.92 -3.09 11.73
N TRP A 50 -19.94 -1.79 12.07
CA TRP A 50 -19.03 -1.21 13.08
C TRP A 50 -19.35 -1.68 14.51
N GLY A 51 -20.42 -2.47 14.68
CA GLY A 51 -20.90 -2.91 15.99
C GLY A 51 -21.62 -1.81 16.74
N VAL A 52 -22.38 -0.97 16.03
CA VAL A 52 -23.15 0.16 16.57
C VAL A 52 -22.26 1.14 17.38
N GLY A 53 -20.99 1.24 17.02
CA GLY A 53 -20.00 2.03 17.74
C GLY A 53 -19.31 1.30 18.92
N MET A 54 -19.73 0.09 19.26
CA MET A 54 -19.24 -0.66 20.42
C MET A 54 -18.51 -1.96 20.07
N GLY A 55 -18.22 -2.19 18.78
CA GLY A 55 -17.57 -3.42 18.30
C GLY A 55 -16.07 -3.49 18.57
N HIS A 56 -15.47 -2.54 19.26
CA HIS A 56 -14.03 -2.44 19.53
C HIS A 56 -13.14 -2.51 18.25
N LYS A 57 -13.71 -2.25 17.08
CA LYS A 57 -12.98 -2.22 15.81
C LYS A 57 -12.09 -0.98 15.77
N GLN A 58 -10.90 -1.11 15.19
CA GLN A 58 -9.90 -0.04 15.11
C GLN A 58 -9.54 0.26 13.66
N ILE A 59 -9.37 1.54 13.35
CA ILE A 59 -8.81 2.00 12.08
C ILE A 59 -7.52 2.75 12.40
N ASN A 60 -6.43 2.26 11.82
CA ASN A 60 -5.13 2.89 11.88
C ASN A 60 -4.70 3.24 10.46
N GLY A 61 -4.44 4.50 10.23
CA GLY A 61 -3.94 4.97 8.95
C GLY A 61 -2.67 5.78 9.15
N GLY A 62 -1.91 5.92 8.09
CA GLY A 62 -0.74 6.76 8.13
C GLY A 62 0.14 6.61 6.91
N LEU A 63 0.81 7.68 6.59
CA LEU A 63 1.91 7.67 5.65
C LEU A 63 3.15 7.11 6.36
N MET A 64 3.91 6.29 5.65
CA MET A 64 5.18 5.78 6.18
C MET A 64 6.07 6.97 6.57
N PRO A 65 6.52 7.05 7.82
CA PRO A 65 7.45 8.10 8.20
C PRO A 65 8.75 7.91 7.40
N GLY A 66 9.07 8.90 6.58
CA GLY A 66 10.30 8.92 5.79
C GLY A 66 11.54 9.22 6.65
N GLY A 67 12.56 9.76 5.99
CA GLY A 67 13.77 10.27 6.59
C GLY A 67 14.95 9.32 6.55
N ARG A 68 16.12 9.91 6.76
CA ARG A 68 17.42 9.27 6.61
C ARG A 68 17.55 7.99 7.43
N LEU A 69 17.19 8.04 8.70
CA LEU A 69 17.33 6.89 9.61
C LEU A 69 16.56 5.66 9.13
N ARG A 70 15.36 5.85 8.55
CA ARG A 70 14.60 4.75 7.99
C ARG A 70 15.23 4.18 6.72
N MET A 71 15.73 5.06 5.85
CA MET A 71 16.45 4.65 4.65
C MET A 71 17.71 3.85 4.99
N GLU A 72 18.48 4.31 5.97
CA GLU A 72 19.66 3.60 6.46
C GLU A 72 19.31 2.21 7.02
N LYS A 73 18.23 2.09 7.81
CA LYS A 73 17.75 0.80 8.32
C LYS A 73 17.33 -0.15 7.21
N LEU A 74 16.60 0.33 6.22
CA LEU A 74 16.20 -0.50 5.07
C LEU A 74 17.43 -0.91 4.24
N GLY A 75 18.35 0.02 3.98
CA GLY A 75 19.60 -0.28 3.29
C GLY A 75 20.44 -1.33 4.02
N ALA A 76 20.50 -1.26 5.34
CA ALA A 76 21.19 -2.26 6.15
C ALA A 76 20.55 -3.66 6.05
N LEU A 77 19.21 -3.74 5.96
CA LEU A 77 18.50 -5.00 5.73
C LEU A 77 18.81 -5.60 4.35
N VAL A 78 18.85 -4.76 3.32
CA VAL A 78 19.23 -5.18 1.96
C VAL A 78 20.67 -5.65 1.94
N ALA A 79 21.60 -4.88 2.50
CA ALA A 79 23.02 -5.23 2.55
C ALA A 79 23.29 -6.53 3.34
N ALA A 80 22.49 -6.80 4.36
CA ALA A 80 22.56 -8.04 5.14
C ALA A 80 21.86 -9.24 4.48
N GLY A 81 21.31 -9.09 3.28
CA GLY A 81 20.54 -10.13 2.58
C GLY A 81 19.21 -10.52 3.25
N LYS A 82 18.73 -9.70 4.19
CA LYS A 82 17.46 -9.93 4.91
C LYS A 82 16.24 -9.36 4.19
N LEU A 83 16.45 -8.51 3.22
CA LEU A 83 15.43 -7.92 2.38
C LEU A 83 15.89 -7.98 0.93
N ASP A 84 15.21 -8.77 0.11
CA ASP A 84 15.42 -8.80 -1.34
C ASP A 84 14.48 -7.81 -2.01
N VAL A 85 15.05 -6.81 -2.67
CA VAL A 85 14.31 -5.77 -3.40
C VAL A 85 14.34 -5.97 -4.92
N HIS A 86 15.09 -6.95 -5.43
CA HIS A 86 15.21 -7.21 -6.87
C HIS A 86 13.86 -7.47 -7.54
N PRO A 87 12.92 -8.22 -6.94
CA PRO A 87 11.63 -8.45 -7.57
C PRO A 87 10.78 -7.18 -7.77
N LEU A 88 11.13 -6.08 -7.09
CA LEU A 88 10.43 -4.80 -7.26
C LEU A 88 10.83 -4.09 -8.56
N ALA A 89 12.05 -4.30 -9.07
CA ALA A 89 12.52 -3.75 -10.33
C ALA A 89 12.03 -4.63 -11.48
N SER A 90 10.75 -4.55 -11.81
CA SER A 90 10.13 -5.43 -12.82
C SER A 90 10.57 -5.13 -14.26
N HIS A 91 10.95 -3.87 -14.54
CA HIS A 91 11.40 -3.41 -15.85
C HIS A 91 12.66 -2.56 -15.65
N VAL A 92 13.73 -2.94 -16.31
CA VAL A 92 15.01 -2.23 -16.23
C VAL A 92 15.38 -1.70 -17.62
N PHE A 93 15.57 -0.41 -17.70
CA PHE A 93 16.03 0.30 -18.89
C PHE A 93 17.45 0.78 -18.68
N GLU A 94 18.24 0.85 -19.74
CA GLU A 94 19.61 1.34 -19.67
C GLU A 94 19.77 2.62 -20.48
N GLY A 95 20.30 3.65 -19.84
CA GLY A 95 20.58 4.95 -20.46
C GLY A 95 19.44 5.97 -20.38
N TRP A 96 19.82 7.22 -20.53
CA TRP A 96 18.92 8.38 -20.46
C TRP A 96 17.82 8.37 -21.52
N ASP A 97 18.08 7.78 -22.69
CA ASP A 97 17.16 7.79 -23.82
C ASP A 97 15.85 7.03 -23.53
N HIS A 98 15.87 6.14 -22.54
CA HIS A 98 14.70 5.36 -22.12
C HIS A 98 13.90 5.99 -20.97
N LEU A 99 14.30 7.18 -20.51
CA LEU A 99 13.61 7.82 -19.35
C LEU A 99 12.14 8.11 -19.66
N GLU A 100 11.84 8.61 -20.85
CA GLU A 100 10.47 8.93 -21.26
C GLU A 100 9.62 7.66 -21.38
N GLU A 101 10.17 6.59 -21.94
CA GLU A 101 9.50 5.29 -22.04
C GLU A 101 9.13 4.74 -20.66
N ALA A 102 10.06 4.79 -19.71
CA ALA A 102 9.81 4.37 -18.33
C ALA A 102 8.72 5.21 -17.64
N LEU A 103 8.66 6.52 -17.91
CA LEU A 103 7.61 7.40 -17.38
C LEU A 103 6.24 7.08 -17.99
N PHE A 104 6.17 6.82 -19.31
CA PHE A 104 4.92 6.41 -19.94
C PHE A 104 4.45 5.06 -19.41
N MET A 105 5.35 4.12 -19.20
CA MET A 105 5.03 2.84 -18.57
C MET A 105 4.44 3.02 -17.16
N MET A 106 4.96 3.96 -16.37
CA MET A 106 4.37 4.32 -15.07
C MET A 106 2.96 4.90 -15.17
N ARG A 107 2.68 5.65 -16.23
CA ARG A 107 1.34 6.20 -16.51
C ARG A 107 0.36 5.09 -16.91
N ASP A 108 0.79 4.24 -17.82
CA ASP A 108 -0.08 3.26 -18.49
C ASP A 108 -0.29 1.99 -17.65
N LYS A 109 0.61 1.73 -16.70
CA LYS A 109 0.54 0.67 -15.68
C LYS A 109 0.15 -0.71 -16.23
N PRO A 110 0.96 -1.31 -17.11
CA PRO A 110 0.70 -2.68 -17.54
C PRO A 110 0.66 -3.63 -16.33
N ALA A 111 -0.05 -4.74 -16.49
CA ALA A 111 -0.38 -5.65 -15.37
C ALA A 111 0.85 -6.28 -14.68
N ASP A 112 1.95 -6.40 -15.39
CA ASP A 112 3.23 -6.95 -14.91
C ASP A 112 4.17 -5.89 -14.35
N LEU A 113 3.78 -4.60 -14.38
CA LEU A 113 4.59 -3.53 -13.86
C LEU A 113 4.48 -3.43 -12.33
N ILE A 114 5.61 -3.58 -11.64
CA ILE A 114 5.77 -3.21 -10.25
C ILE A 114 6.49 -1.87 -10.16
N LYS A 115 7.73 -1.80 -10.67
CA LYS A 115 8.53 -0.58 -10.70
C LYS A 115 9.46 -0.58 -11.90
N PRO A 116 9.37 0.42 -12.80
CA PRO A 116 10.38 0.64 -13.82
C PRO A 116 11.61 1.32 -13.18
N VAL A 117 12.76 0.90 -13.59
CA VAL A 117 14.05 1.45 -13.14
C VAL A 117 14.85 1.84 -14.38
N VAL A 118 15.41 3.04 -14.40
CA VAL A 118 16.34 3.48 -15.44
C VAL A 118 17.75 3.54 -14.84
N LYS A 119 18.63 2.72 -15.35
CA LYS A 119 20.04 2.68 -14.97
C LYS A 119 20.78 3.74 -15.80
N LEU A 120 21.29 4.76 -15.14
CA LEU A 120 21.88 5.94 -15.79
C LEU A 120 23.42 5.86 -15.92
N ALA A 121 24.06 5.05 -15.10
CA ALA A 121 25.50 4.82 -15.08
C ALA A 121 25.78 3.38 -14.61
N ASP A 122 26.97 2.89 -14.95
CA ASP A 122 27.50 1.62 -14.45
C ASP A 122 27.92 1.70 -12.97
#